data_d5df5dc7d4a9818d16f0c71c49278704
#
_entry.id   d5df5dc7d4a9818d16f0c71c49278704
#
_cell.length_a   1.000
_cell.length_b   1.000
_cell.length_c   1.000
_cell.angle_alpha   90.00
_cell.angle_beta   90.00
_cell.angle_gamma   90.00
#
_symmetry.space_group_name_H-M   'P 1'
#
loop_
_entity.id
_entity.type
_entity.pdbx_description
1 polymer ?
#
loop_
_entity_poly.entity_id
_entity_poly.type
_entity_poly.pdbx_seq_one_letter_code
_entity_poly.pdbx_strand_id
1 'polypeptide(L)'
;MTSVLIIENDRDSGPGRLLDWLDERGITPAVVRAWDGEPVPASVDGYAALILLGGGMLPDEDERSPWLPAERALLRAAHGRVPVLGICLGAQLLAHTFGGEVQGKYGQPEKGVTSLTVLPAAKDDVLLAGLPSTVLAVESHQDQITRLPDDAVLLMSSERCPNQMLRIGQSWGVQFHPEVEADRVRGWNPERLRSLGFDPDAVVADAERHAAELDKTWSAVVGRFLSLVG
;
A
#
# COMPACT_ATOMS: atom_id res chain seq x y z
N MET A 1 -13.10 16.18 -15.15
CA MET A 1 -12.41 16.17 -13.83
C MET A 1 -11.63 14.88 -13.76
N THR A 2 -10.37 14.94 -13.35
CA THR A 2 -9.53 13.76 -13.16
C THR A 2 -10.05 12.98 -11.96
N SER A 3 -10.34 11.68 -12.14
CA SER A 3 -10.85 10.81 -11.08
C SER A 3 -9.90 9.64 -10.84
N VAL A 4 -9.68 9.28 -9.57
CA VAL A 4 -8.88 8.12 -9.15
C VAL A 4 -9.80 7.11 -8.48
N LEU A 5 -9.76 5.86 -8.96
CA LEU A 5 -10.49 4.75 -8.37
C LEU A 5 -9.73 4.21 -7.17
N ILE A 6 -10.40 4.11 -6.02
CA ILE A 6 -9.84 3.56 -4.77
C ILE A 6 -10.70 2.38 -4.34
N ILE A 7 -10.10 1.21 -4.16
CA ILE A 7 -10.79 0.03 -3.62
C ILE A 7 -10.42 -0.16 -2.15
N GLU A 8 -11.42 -0.11 -1.27
CA GLU A 8 -11.30 -0.46 0.14
C GLU A 8 -11.62 -1.94 0.35
N ASN A 9 -10.69 -2.67 0.97
CA ASN A 9 -10.79 -4.10 1.26
C ASN A 9 -11.19 -4.43 2.69
N ASP A 10 -11.11 -3.46 3.59
CA ASP A 10 -11.39 -3.65 5.01
C ASP A 10 -11.87 -2.33 5.63
N ARG A 11 -12.84 -2.42 6.54
CA ARG A 11 -13.39 -1.26 7.24
C ARG A 11 -12.32 -0.44 7.95
N ASP A 12 -11.32 -1.11 8.50
CA ASP A 12 -10.26 -0.49 9.28
C ASP A 12 -9.05 -0.08 8.42
N SER A 13 -9.12 -0.27 7.10
CA SER A 13 -8.06 0.05 6.12
C SER A 13 -8.51 1.04 5.04
N GLY A 14 -9.18 2.12 5.46
CA GLY A 14 -9.63 3.19 4.56
C GLY A 14 -8.48 4.09 4.06
N PRO A 15 -8.78 5.03 3.14
CA PRO A 15 -7.78 5.78 2.38
C PRO A 15 -6.93 6.76 3.19
N GLY A 16 -7.31 7.07 4.45
CA GLY A 16 -6.53 7.98 5.29
C GLY A 16 -6.19 9.29 4.58
N ARG A 17 -4.93 9.77 4.76
CA ARG A 17 -4.45 11.02 4.16
C ARG A 17 -4.35 11.03 2.63
N LEU A 18 -4.60 9.92 1.95
CA LEU A 18 -4.72 9.93 0.49
C LEU A 18 -5.82 10.88 0.03
N LEU A 19 -6.91 11.01 0.80
CA LEU A 19 -8.02 11.91 0.47
C LEU A 19 -7.56 13.38 0.49
N ASP A 20 -6.75 13.77 1.48
CA ASP A 20 -6.21 15.13 1.59
C ASP A 20 -5.27 15.42 0.41
N TRP A 21 -4.38 14.48 0.08
CA TRP A 21 -3.44 14.65 -1.04
C TRP A 21 -4.12 14.68 -2.41
N LEU A 22 -5.26 14.00 -2.56
CA LEU A 22 -6.10 14.08 -3.76
C LEU A 22 -6.81 15.45 -3.84
N ASP A 23 -7.41 15.89 -2.72
CA ASP A 23 -8.12 17.17 -2.64
C ASP A 23 -7.20 18.37 -2.94
N GLU A 24 -6.00 18.39 -2.35
CA GLU A 24 -4.96 19.38 -2.62
C GLU A 24 -4.61 19.53 -4.11
N ARG A 25 -4.86 18.48 -4.90
CA ARG A 25 -4.59 18.47 -6.36
C ARG A 25 -5.83 18.57 -7.21
N GLY A 26 -6.99 18.77 -6.60
CA GLY A 26 -8.28 18.84 -7.30
C GLY A 26 -8.66 17.53 -8.00
N ILE A 27 -8.17 16.38 -7.49
CA ILE A 27 -8.46 15.05 -8.01
C ILE A 27 -9.63 14.46 -7.22
N THR A 28 -10.66 13.99 -7.93
CA THR A 28 -11.85 13.41 -7.30
C THR A 28 -11.63 11.93 -6.97
N PRO A 29 -11.71 11.49 -5.69
CA PRO A 29 -11.69 10.08 -5.36
C PRO A 29 -13.02 9.41 -5.70
N ALA A 30 -12.97 8.24 -6.34
CA ALA A 30 -14.09 7.32 -6.49
C ALA A 30 -13.81 6.09 -5.61
N VAL A 31 -14.34 6.11 -4.39
CA VAL A 31 -14.09 5.05 -3.40
C VAL A 31 -15.16 3.96 -3.55
N VAL A 32 -14.71 2.71 -3.68
CA VAL A 32 -15.54 1.49 -3.69
C VAL A 32 -15.23 0.67 -2.44
N ARG A 33 -16.22 0.46 -1.59
CA ARG A 33 -16.11 -0.35 -0.38
C ARG A 33 -16.45 -1.81 -0.68
N ALA A 34 -15.48 -2.53 -1.23
CA ALA A 34 -15.66 -3.93 -1.62
C ALA A 34 -16.04 -4.81 -0.40
N TRP A 35 -15.47 -4.53 0.77
CA TRP A 35 -15.79 -5.19 2.04
C TRP A 35 -17.27 -5.01 2.47
N ASP A 36 -17.94 -3.94 2.02
CA ASP A 36 -19.36 -3.64 2.32
C ASP A 36 -20.31 -4.10 1.20
N GLY A 37 -19.77 -4.83 0.21
CA GLY A 37 -20.54 -5.39 -0.90
C GLY A 37 -20.74 -4.46 -2.09
N GLU A 38 -20.05 -3.30 -2.12
CA GLU A 38 -20.03 -2.47 -3.34
C GLU A 38 -19.31 -3.20 -4.47
N PRO A 39 -19.84 -3.23 -5.68
CA PRO A 39 -19.25 -4.00 -6.77
C PRO A 39 -17.93 -3.37 -7.24
N VAL A 40 -16.87 -4.18 -7.31
CA VAL A 40 -15.60 -3.77 -7.93
C VAL A 40 -15.81 -3.57 -9.43
N PRO A 41 -15.45 -2.41 -10.02
CA PRO A 41 -15.59 -2.17 -11.44
C PRO A 41 -14.82 -3.18 -12.31
N ALA A 42 -15.39 -3.56 -13.44
CA ALA A 42 -14.73 -4.49 -14.36
C ALA A 42 -13.63 -3.84 -15.21
N SER A 43 -13.57 -2.50 -15.28
CA SER A 43 -12.57 -1.74 -16.04
C SER A 43 -12.18 -0.47 -15.32
N VAL A 44 -11.05 0.12 -15.74
CA VAL A 44 -10.58 1.44 -15.28
C VAL A 44 -11.00 2.58 -16.21
N ASP A 45 -11.98 2.34 -17.09
CA ASP A 45 -12.44 3.35 -18.04
C ASP A 45 -13.05 4.55 -17.29
N GLY A 46 -12.58 5.74 -17.62
CA GLY A 46 -12.98 6.97 -16.93
C GLY A 46 -12.18 7.31 -15.66
N TYR A 47 -11.27 6.45 -15.24
CA TYR A 47 -10.36 6.70 -14.14
C TYR A 47 -8.93 6.93 -14.64
N ALA A 48 -8.24 7.88 -14.03
CA ALA A 48 -6.87 8.24 -14.37
C ALA A 48 -5.81 7.40 -13.62
N ALA A 49 -6.18 6.77 -12.51
CA ALA A 49 -5.36 5.82 -11.76
C ALA A 49 -6.23 4.86 -10.95
N LEU A 50 -5.60 3.77 -10.48
CA LEU A 50 -6.17 2.80 -9.55
C LEU A 50 -5.33 2.73 -8.27
N ILE A 51 -6.00 2.80 -7.11
CA ILE A 51 -5.38 2.55 -5.80
C ILE A 51 -6.11 1.38 -5.15
N LEU A 52 -5.37 0.34 -4.73
CA LEU A 52 -5.88 -0.78 -3.95
C LEU A 52 -5.37 -0.67 -2.53
N LEU A 53 -6.26 -0.61 -1.56
CA LEU A 53 -5.91 -0.44 -0.15
C LEU A 53 -5.62 -1.77 0.55
N GLY A 54 -5.24 -1.67 1.82
CA GLY A 54 -4.94 -2.77 2.70
C GLY A 54 -6.16 -3.62 3.08
N GLY A 55 -5.91 -4.74 3.74
CA GLY A 55 -6.93 -5.63 4.30
C GLY A 55 -6.31 -6.79 5.08
N GLY A 56 -7.11 -7.43 5.90
CA GLY A 56 -6.67 -8.51 6.79
C GLY A 56 -6.85 -9.93 6.21
N MET A 57 -6.77 -10.10 4.89
CA MET A 57 -6.88 -11.36 4.17
C MET A 57 -5.68 -11.57 3.25
N LEU A 58 -5.46 -12.82 2.81
CA LEU A 58 -4.51 -13.13 1.73
C LEU A 58 -5.12 -12.83 0.36
N PRO A 59 -4.31 -12.57 -0.68
CA PRO A 59 -4.78 -12.15 -2.00
C PRO A 59 -5.56 -13.23 -2.77
N ASP A 60 -5.63 -14.45 -2.24
CA ASP A 60 -6.33 -15.61 -2.80
C ASP A 60 -7.39 -16.22 -1.85
N GLU A 61 -7.73 -15.54 -0.74
CA GLU A 61 -8.80 -15.93 0.19
C GLU A 61 -10.20 -15.61 -0.36
N ASP A 62 -10.52 -16.13 -1.55
CA ASP A 62 -11.75 -15.81 -2.30
C ASP A 62 -13.03 -16.22 -1.57
N GLU A 63 -13.00 -17.32 -0.81
CA GLU A 63 -14.15 -17.76 -0.02
C GLU A 63 -14.51 -16.78 1.10
N ARG A 64 -13.51 -16.17 1.72
CA ARG A 64 -13.69 -15.17 2.77
C ARG A 64 -13.97 -13.78 2.21
N SER A 65 -13.42 -13.49 1.04
CA SER A 65 -13.44 -12.16 0.43
C SER A 65 -13.80 -12.27 -1.06
N PRO A 66 -15.09 -12.49 -1.39
CA PRO A 66 -15.54 -12.85 -2.73
C PRO A 66 -15.34 -11.75 -3.80
N TRP A 67 -14.90 -10.57 -3.42
CA TRP A 67 -14.53 -9.48 -4.35
C TRP A 67 -13.10 -9.58 -4.88
N LEU A 68 -12.20 -10.34 -4.23
CA LEU A 68 -10.78 -10.45 -4.64
C LEU A 68 -10.58 -10.94 -6.08
N PRO A 69 -11.36 -11.91 -6.61
CA PRO A 69 -11.27 -12.27 -8.03
C PRO A 69 -11.54 -11.08 -8.97
N ALA A 70 -12.50 -10.21 -8.62
CA ALA A 70 -12.81 -9.00 -9.42
C ALA A 70 -11.67 -7.97 -9.33
N GLU A 71 -11.02 -7.80 -8.17
CA GLU A 71 -9.83 -6.93 -8.05
C GLU A 71 -8.65 -7.45 -8.86
N ARG A 72 -8.37 -8.75 -8.82
CA ARG A 72 -7.32 -9.34 -9.67
C ARG A 72 -7.62 -9.18 -11.16
N ALA A 73 -8.89 -9.24 -11.56
CA ALA A 73 -9.30 -8.95 -12.94
C ALA A 73 -9.13 -7.46 -13.28
N LEU A 74 -9.51 -6.57 -12.36
CA LEU A 74 -9.33 -5.12 -12.51
C LEU A 74 -7.84 -4.74 -12.61
N LEU A 75 -6.96 -5.35 -11.80
CA LEU A 75 -5.51 -5.17 -11.90
C LEU A 75 -4.97 -5.53 -13.29
N ARG A 76 -5.40 -6.68 -13.85
CA ARG A 76 -5.01 -7.06 -15.22
C ARG A 76 -5.54 -6.05 -16.25
N ALA A 77 -6.76 -5.55 -16.08
CA ALA A 77 -7.34 -4.56 -16.97
C ALA A 77 -6.66 -3.18 -16.86
N ALA A 78 -6.14 -2.81 -15.68
CA ALA A 78 -5.45 -1.56 -15.41
C ALA A 78 -4.00 -1.55 -15.91
N HIS A 79 -3.35 -2.73 -15.91
CA HIS A 79 -1.93 -2.85 -16.24
C HIS A 79 -1.60 -2.29 -17.62
N GLY A 80 -0.62 -1.37 -17.69
CA GLY A 80 -0.20 -0.67 -18.92
C GLY A 80 -1.21 0.36 -19.46
N ARG A 81 -2.33 0.61 -18.76
CA ARG A 81 -3.35 1.58 -19.17
C ARG A 81 -3.40 2.81 -18.27
N VAL A 82 -3.35 2.58 -16.96
CA VAL A 82 -3.32 3.63 -15.94
C VAL A 82 -2.28 3.30 -14.88
N PRO A 83 -1.71 4.29 -14.19
CA PRO A 83 -0.89 4.04 -13.01
C PRO A 83 -1.66 3.31 -11.92
N VAL A 84 -0.99 2.37 -11.24
CA VAL A 84 -1.56 1.60 -10.13
C VAL A 84 -0.70 1.76 -8.88
N LEU A 85 -1.33 1.98 -7.73
CA LEU A 85 -0.70 1.91 -6.41
C LEU A 85 -1.41 0.88 -5.55
N GLY A 86 -0.71 -0.20 -5.19
CA GLY A 86 -1.18 -1.19 -4.22
C GLY A 86 -0.56 -0.96 -2.85
N ILE A 87 -1.36 -0.91 -1.79
CA ILE A 87 -0.92 -0.71 -0.41
C ILE A 87 -1.23 -1.97 0.40
N CYS A 88 -0.24 -2.54 1.08
CA CYS A 88 -0.34 -3.73 1.91
C CYS A 88 -0.99 -4.91 1.13
N LEU A 89 -2.25 -5.27 1.40
CA LEU A 89 -2.98 -6.26 0.59
C LEU A 89 -2.98 -5.88 -0.90
N GLY A 90 -3.14 -4.60 -1.23
CA GLY A 90 -3.07 -4.14 -2.63
C GLY A 90 -1.74 -4.46 -3.32
N ALA A 91 -0.62 -4.36 -2.61
CA ALA A 91 0.69 -4.79 -3.11
C ALA A 91 0.79 -6.31 -3.27
N GLN A 92 0.22 -7.05 -2.32
CA GLN A 92 0.16 -8.51 -2.36
C GLN A 92 -0.73 -9.00 -3.51
N LEU A 93 -1.88 -8.34 -3.75
CA LEU A 93 -2.73 -8.58 -4.91
C LEU A 93 -1.98 -8.32 -6.23
N LEU A 94 -1.22 -7.22 -6.30
CA LEU A 94 -0.39 -6.91 -7.46
C LEU A 94 0.63 -8.03 -7.70
N ALA A 95 1.40 -8.40 -6.68
CA ALA A 95 2.40 -9.47 -6.80
C ALA A 95 1.76 -10.79 -7.20
N HIS A 96 0.71 -11.24 -6.49
CA HIS A 96 0.00 -12.48 -6.77
C HIS A 96 -0.61 -12.52 -8.18
N THR A 97 -1.23 -11.43 -8.64
CA THR A 97 -1.89 -11.35 -9.95
C THR A 97 -0.90 -11.54 -11.09
N PHE A 98 0.34 -11.11 -10.93
CA PHE A 98 1.39 -11.18 -11.96
C PHE A 98 2.42 -12.30 -11.71
N GLY A 99 2.08 -13.30 -10.90
CA GLY A 99 2.82 -14.55 -10.75
C GLY A 99 3.84 -14.57 -9.61
N GLY A 100 3.80 -13.59 -8.70
CA GLY A 100 4.51 -13.64 -7.43
C GLY A 100 3.83 -14.56 -6.40
N GLU A 101 4.48 -14.73 -5.25
CA GLU A 101 3.95 -15.52 -4.13
C GLU A 101 3.80 -14.67 -2.88
N VAL A 102 2.71 -14.91 -2.16
CA VAL A 102 2.41 -14.28 -0.87
C VAL A 102 2.19 -15.37 0.16
N GLN A 103 2.77 -15.22 1.34
CA GLN A 103 2.59 -16.17 2.44
C GLN A 103 2.07 -15.45 3.68
N GLY A 104 1.03 -16.05 4.27
CA GLY A 104 0.44 -15.58 5.51
C GLY A 104 1.33 -15.88 6.72
N LYS A 105 1.44 -14.90 7.64
CA LYS A 105 2.21 -15.03 8.89
C LYS A 105 3.65 -15.48 8.66
N TYR A 106 4.27 -14.95 7.61
CA TYR A 106 5.62 -15.29 7.21
C TYR A 106 6.65 -14.41 7.94
N GLY A 107 7.66 -15.06 8.52
CA GLY A 107 8.71 -14.34 9.26
C GLY A 107 8.20 -13.66 10.53
N GLN A 108 8.78 -12.51 10.85
CA GLN A 108 8.36 -11.69 12.00
C GLN A 108 7.42 -10.57 11.53
N PRO A 109 6.36 -10.28 12.30
CA PRO A 109 5.47 -9.17 11.98
C PRO A 109 6.20 -7.82 12.10
N GLU A 110 5.74 -6.84 11.33
CA GLU A 110 6.14 -5.44 11.48
C GLU A 110 4.94 -4.58 11.87
N LYS A 111 5.11 -3.77 12.91
CA LYS A 111 4.09 -2.86 13.47
C LYS A 111 4.73 -1.57 13.94
N GLY A 112 4.10 -0.44 13.61
CA GLY A 112 4.62 0.88 13.96
C GLY A 112 5.61 1.42 12.94
N VAL A 113 6.50 2.31 13.37
CA VAL A 113 7.48 2.94 12.46
C VAL A 113 8.66 2.00 12.24
N THR A 114 8.98 1.75 10.98
CA THR A 114 10.09 0.88 10.57
C THR A 114 11.02 1.61 9.60
N SER A 115 12.29 1.34 9.70
CA SER A 115 13.32 1.85 8.79
C SER A 115 13.38 0.99 7.53
N LEU A 116 13.21 1.61 6.36
CA LEU A 116 13.30 0.97 5.04
C LEU A 116 14.61 1.35 4.36
N THR A 117 15.27 0.37 3.76
CA THR A 117 16.41 0.57 2.87
C THR A 117 15.90 0.86 1.46
N VAL A 118 16.28 2.01 0.91
CA VAL A 118 16.04 2.40 -0.49
C VAL A 118 17.12 1.75 -1.36
N LEU A 119 16.72 0.83 -2.22
CA LEU A 119 17.65 0.02 -3.03
C LEU A 119 18.18 0.79 -4.25
N PRO A 120 19.31 0.37 -4.84
CA PRO A 120 19.89 1.07 -5.99
C PRO A 120 18.93 1.27 -7.17
N ALA A 121 18.05 0.31 -7.44
CA ALA A 121 17.04 0.39 -8.51
C ALA A 121 16.02 1.53 -8.29
N ALA A 122 15.83 1.96 -7.05
CA ALA A 122 14.92 3.08 -6.73
C ALA A 122 15.46 4.45 -7.19
N LYS A 123 16.76 4.59 -7.48
CA LYS A 123 17.35 5.87 -7.90
C LYS A 123 16.77 6.38 -9.23
N ASP A 124 16.43 5.46 -10.12
CA ASP A 124 15.89 5.74 -11.45
C ASP A 124 14.35 5.61 -11.48
N ASP A 125 13.73 5.33 -10.32
CA ASP A 125 12.28 5.23 -10.21
C ASP A 125 11.65 6.63 -10.10
N VAL A 126 10.61 6.87 -10.91
CA VAL A 126 9.96 8.19 -11.02
C VAL A 126 9.31 8.65 -9.72
N LEU A 127 8.91 7.72 -8.84
CA LEU A 127 8.32 8.06 -7.54
C LEU A 127 9.38 8.30 -6.47
N LEU A 128 10.55 7.67 -6.56
CA LEU A 128 11.53 7.55 -5.48
C LEU A 128 12.80 8.38 -5.69
N ALA A 129 12.98 8.95 -6.90
CA ALA A 129 14.16 9.75 -7.21
C ALA A 129 14.42 10.84 -6.15
N GLY A 130 15.66 10.90 -5.65
CA GLY A 130 16.08 11.86 -4.63
C GLY A 130 15.76 11.50 -3.17
N LEU A 131 15.16 10.32 -2.91
CA LEU A 131 15.06 9.82 -1.54
C LEU A 131 16.45 9.46 -0.98
N PRO A 132 16.67 9.64 0.35
CA PRO A 132 17.88 9.15 1.01
C PRO A 132 17.94 7.61 0.97
N SER A 133 19.10 7.04 1.29
CA SER A 133 19.28 5.58 1.30
C SER A 133 18.43 4.84 2.34
N THR A 134 17.85 5.57 3.29
CA THR A 134 17.00 5.04 4.34
C THR A 134 15.86 6.02 4.57
N VAL A 135 14.63 5.49 4.69
CA VAL A 135 13.41 6.25 5.01
C VAL A 135 12.60 5.52 6.07
N LEU A 136 11.71 6.23 6.74
CA LEU A 136 10.78 5.64 7.70
C LEU A 136 9.41 5.41 7.05
N ALA A 137 8.74 4.31 7.44
CA ALA A 137 7.36 4.03 7.05
C ALA A 137 6.56 3.44 8.21
N VAL A 138 5.22 3.56 8.16
CA VAL A 138 4.33 2.90 9.10
C VAL A 138 4.02 1.50 8.57
N GLU A 139 4.28 0.49 9.39
CA GLU A 139 4.03 -0.92 9.08
C GLU A 139 2.87 -1.49 9.89
N SER A 140 2.10 -2.36 9.24
CA SER A 140 1.01 -3.07 9.92
C SER A 140 0.73 -4.42 9.24
N HIS A 141 1.72 -5.29 9.10
CA HIS A 141 1.55 -6.56 8.42
C HIS A 141 2.17 -7.75 9.18
N GLN A 142 1.74 -8.96 8.81
CA GLN A 142 2.28 -10.26 9.18
C GLN A 142 2.48 -11.14 7.95
N ASP A 143 1.72 -10.85 6.89
CA ASP A 143 1.78 -11.53 5.62
C ASP A 143 2.78 -10.80 4.72
N GLN A 144 3.52 -11.53 3.90
CA GLN A 144 4.58 -10.95 3.08
C GLN A 144 4.58 -11.53 1.66
N ILE A 145 4.98 -10.68 0.72
CA ILE A 145 5.36 -11.14 -0.61
C ILE A 145 6.69 -11.89 -0.47
N THR A 146 6.68 -13.20 -0.72
CA THR A 146 7.87 -14.06 -0.56
C THR A 146 8.63 -14.28 -1.86
N ARG A 147 7.96 -14.16 -3.00
CA ARG A 147 8.57 -14.17 -4.34
C ARG A 147 7.93 -13.09 -5.20
N LEU A 148 8.79 -12.26 -5.78
CA LEU A 148 8.34 -11.24 -6.73
C LEU A 148 7.95 -11.88 -8.07
N PRO A 149 7.05 -11.23 -8.84
CA PRO A 149 6.87 -11.53 -10.27
C PRO A 149 8.17 -11.35 -11.05
N ASP A 150 8.34 -12.10 -12.15
CA ASP A 150 9.59 -12.11 -12.92
C ASP A 150 9.95 -10.72 -13.51
N ASP A 151 8.94 -9.93 -13.90
CA ASP A 151 9.12 -8.57 -14.44
C ASP A 151 9.17 -7.47 -13.36
N ALA A 152 9.14 -7.85 -12.08
CA ALA A 152 9.13 -6.88 -11.01
C ALA A 152 10.53 -6.35 -10.67
N VAL A 153 10.59 -5.06 -10.41
CA VAL A 153 11.78 -4.39 -9.86
C VAL A 153 11.58 -4.19 -8.37
N LEU A 154 12.47 -4.72 -7.54
CA LEU A 154 12.51 -4.47 -6.10
C LEU A 154 13.09 -3.09 -5.83
N LEU A 155 12.36 -2.27 -5.07
CA LEU A 155 12.70 -0.87 -4.82
C LEU A 155 13.09 -0.58 -3.37
N MET A 156 12.46 -1.26 -2.41
CA MET A 156 12.76 -1.11 -0.98
C MET A 156 12.68 -2.43 -0.25
N SER A 157 13.41 -2.51 0.87
CA SER A 157 13.41 -3.64 1.81
C SER A 157 13.48 -3.15 3.25
N SER A 158 13.08 -3.99 4.21
CA SER A 158 13.37 -3.82 5.64
C SER A 158 14.17 -5.01 6.16
N GLU A 159 14.56 -4.96 7.43
CA GLU A 159 15.25 -6.07 8.10
C GLU A 159 14.40 -7.34 8.16
N ARG A 160 13.05 -7.18 8.33
CA ARG A 160 12.11 -8.28 8.52
C ARG A 160 11.29 -8.62 7.28
N CYS A 161 11.22 -7.71 6.31
CA CYS A 161 10.50 -7.90 5.06
C CYS A 161 11.39 -7.50 3.87
N PRO A 162 11.94 -8.47 3.14
CA PRO A 162 12.83 -8.18 2.01
C PRO A 162 12.12 -7.52 0.82
N ASN A 163 10.80 -7.65 0.69
CA ASN A 163 10.02 -7.16 -0.44
C ASN A 163 9.03 -6.06 0.00
N GLN A 164 9.55 -4.92 0.46
CA GLN A 164 8.76 -3.80 0.98
C GLN A 164 8.14 -2.94 -0.12
N MET A 165 8.82 -2.75 -1.24
CA MET A 165 8.28 -2.02 -2.37
C MET A 165 8.75 -2.62 -3.68
N LEU A 166 7.81 -2.83 -4.59
CA LEU A 166 8.05 -3.36 -5.93
C LEU A 166 7.39 -2.48 -7.00
N ARG A 167 7.85 -2.60 -8.24
CA ARG A 167 7.23 -2.00 -9.42
C ARG A 167 7.18 -2.99 -10.59
N ILE A 168 6.04 -3.02 -11.27
CA ILE A 168 5.83 -3.74 -12.54
C ILE A 168 5.25 -2.75 -13.54
N GLY A 169 6.03 -2.35 -14.55
CA GLY A 169 5.61 -1.30 -15.48
C GLY A 169 5.27 0.02 -14.75
N GLN A 170 4.03 0.46 -14.84
CA GLN A 170 3.47 1.63 -14.12
C GLN A 170 2.60 1.23 -12.92
N SER A 171 2.87 0.08 -12.32
CA SER A 171 2.17 -0.40 -11.14
C SER A 171 3.16 -0.54 -9.99
N TRP A 172 2.95 0.17 -8.90
CA TRP A 172 3.76 0.12 -7.68
C TRP A 172 2.99 -0.59 -6.58
N GLY A 173 3.68 -1.45 -5.84
CA GLY A 173 3.17 -2.09 -4.64
C GLY A 173 4.04 -1.75 -3.44
N VAL A 174 3.42 -1.28 -2.35
CA VAL A 174 4.08 -1.00 -1.07
C VAL A 174 3.47 -1.86 0.03
N GLN A 175 4.31 -2.57 0.80
CA GLN A 175 3.84 -3.39 1.92
C GLN A 175 3.45 -2.54 3.13
N PHE A 176 4.10 -1.41 3.31
CA PHE A 176 3.86 -0.40 4.34
C PHE A 176 2.65 0.50 4.01
N HIS A 177 2.31 1.38 4.95
CA HIS A 177 1.13 2.25 4.90
C HIS A 177 1.51 3.73 4.81
N PRO A 178 1.72 4.30 3.62
CA PRO A 178 1.99 5.73 3.46
C PRO A 178 0.80 6.61 3.86
N GLU A 179 -0.43 6.05 3.79
CA GLU A 179 -1.69 6.74 4.07
C GLU A 179 -2.02 6.86 5.56
N VAL A 180 -1.26 6.16 6.42
CA VAL A 180 -1.56 6.09 7.87
C VAL A 180 -0.89 7.22 8.63
N GLU A 181 -1.68 7.93 9.44
CA GLU A 181 -1.24 8.98 10.37
C GLU A 181 -1.00 8.44 11.79
N ALA A 182 -0.26 9.19 12.60
CA ALA A 182 -0.01 8.85 14.00
C ALA A 182 -1.31 8.65 14.82
N ASP A 183 -2.35 9.46 14.55
CA ASP A 183 -3.65 9.34 15.21
C ASP A 183 -4.32 7.99 14.93
N ARG A 184 -4.15 7.46 13.72
CA ARG A 184 -4.66 6.13 13.37
C ARG A 184 -3.89 5.03 14.10
N VAL A 185 -2.56 5.18 14.25
CA VAL A 185 -1.72 4.26 15.03
C VAL A 185 -2.18 4.21 16.49
N ARG A 186 -2.57 5.36 17.07
CA ARG A 186 -3.13 5.45 18.43
C ARG A 186 -4.42 4.63 18.59
N GLY A 187 -5.20 4.47 17.52
CA GLY A 187 -6.44 3.67 17.49
C GLY A 187 -6.20 2.16 17.36
N TRP A 188 -4.96 1.68 17.19
CA TRP A 188 -4.70 0.26 17.05
C TRP A 188 -4.98 -0.52 18.32
N ASN A 189 -5.44 -1.78 18.18
CA ASN A 189 -5.78 -2.65 19.30
C ASN A 189 -4.52 -2.97 20.14
N PRO A 190 -4.42 -2.52 21.41
CA PRO A 190 -3.23 -2.71 22.23
C PRO A 190 -2.99 -4.16 22.64
N GLU A 191 -4.06 -4.96 22.80
CA GLU A 191 -3.93 -6.39 23.12
C GLU A 191 -3.34 -7.14 21.93
N ARG A 192 -3.77 -6.78 20.72
CA ARG A 192 -3.20 -7.34 19.49
C ARG A 192 -1.72 -7.00 19.34
N LEU A 193 -1.31 -5.76 19.61
CA LEU A 193 0.10 -5.36 19.59
C LEU A 193 0.92 -6.17 20.58
N ARG A 194 0.45 -6.28 21.84
CA ARG A 194 1.14 -7.10 22.86
C ARG A 194 1.25 -8.57 22.47
N SER A 195 0.21 -9.14 21.89
CA SER A 195 0.22 -10.54 21.43
C SER A 195 1.24 -10.83 20.34
N LEU A 196 1.68 -9.78 19.62
CA LEU A 196 2.71 -9.82 18.59
C LEU A 196 4.09 -9.41 19.10
N GLY A 197 4.22 -9.10 20.40
CA GLY A 197 5.47 -8.74 21.04
C GLY A 197 5.83 -7.26 20.95
N PHE A 198 4.86 -6.39 20.61
CA PHE A 198 5.05 -4.93 20.57
C PHE A 198 4.48 -4.26 21.81
N ASP A 199 5.18 -3.21 22.27
CA ASP A 199 4.68 -2.30 23.30
C ASP A 199 3.77 -1.24 22.63
N PRO A 200 2.45 -1.21 22.94
CA PRO A 200 1.53 -0.27 22.32
C PRO A 200 1.91 1.20 22.54
N ASP A 201 2.39 1.55 23.74
CA ASP A 201 2.72 2.93 24.08
C ASP A 201 3.99 3.38 23.32
N ALA A 202 4.96 2.49 23.18
CA ALA A 202 6.15 2.75 22.38
C ALA A 202 5.82 2.91 20.88
N VAL A 203 4.92 2.07 20.34
CA VAL A 203 4.47 2.13 18.94
C VAL A 203 3.79 3.48 18.63
N VAL A 204 2.92 3.95 19.53
CA VAL A 204 2.25 5.25 19.40
C VAL A 204 3.24 6.41 19.52
N ALA A 205 4.08 6.39 20.56
CA ALA A 205 5.07 7.47 20.79
C ALA A 205 6.06 7.61 19.63
N ASP A 206 6.43 6.49 19.01
CA ASP A 206 7.33 6.48 17.87
C ASP A 206 6.66 7.06 16.60
N ALA A 207 5.40 6.70 16.34
CA ALA A 207 4.61 7.27 15.24
C ALA A 207 4.42 8.80 15.41
N GLU A 208 4.13 9.27 16.62
CA GLU A 208 4.01 10.71 16.92
C GLU A 208 5.33 11.45 16.74
N ARG A 209 6.45 10.88 17.20
CA ARG A 209 7.78 11.45 17.07
C ARG A 209 8.17 11.67 15.61
N HIS A 210 7.82 10.74 14.75
CA HIS A 210 8.22 10.75 13.35
C HIS A 210 7.12 11.26 12.39
N ALA A 211 5.97 11.74 12.91
CA ALA A 211 4.82 12.13 12.10
C ALA A 211 5.16 13.12 10.98
N ALA A 212 5.95 14.15 11.27
CA ALA A 212 6.32 15.17 10.28
C ALA A 212 7.27 14.63 9.20
N GLU A 213 8.19 13.72 9.55
CA GLU A 213 9.09 13.09 8.59
C GLU A 213 8.34 12.11 7.68
N LEU A 214 7.45 11.30 8.25
CA LEU A 214 6.57 10.38 7.52
C LEU A 214 5.69 11.14 6.53
N ASP A 215 5.04 12.22 6.99
CA ASP A 215 4.22 13.05 6.13
C ASP A 215 5.02 13.67 4.98
N LYS A 216 6.13 14.31 5.27
CA LYS A 216 6.99 14.92 4.25
C LYS A 216 7.46 13.92 3.20
N THR A 217 7.86 12.72 3.63
CA THR A 217 8.37 11.69 2.73
C THR A 217 7.26 11.15 1.83
N TRP A 218 6.14 10.74 2.43
CA TRP A 218 5.11 10.01 1.70
C TRP A 218 4.17 10.93 0.92
N SER A 219 3.94 12.18 1.38
CA SER A 219 3.24 13.18 0.56
C SER A 219 4.00 13.51 -0.72
N ALA A 220 5.35 13.55 -0.67
CA ALA A 220 6.17 13.75 -1.86
C ALA A 220 6.10 12.54 -2.82
N VAL A 221 6.21 11.31 -2.31
CA VAL A 221 6.17 10.08 -3.13
C VAL A 221 4.78 9.88 -3.76
N VAL A 222 3.71 9.94 -2.96
CA VAL A 222 2.33 9.83 -3.47
C VAL A 222 1.99 11.01 -4.37
N GLY A 223 2.50 12.21 -4.05
CA GLY A 223 2.36 13.37 -4.92
C GLY A 223 2.94 13.16 -6.32
N ARG A 224 4.09 12.48 -6.44
CA ARG A 224 4.65 12.12 -7.75
C ARG A 224 3.80 11.07 -8.46
N PHE A 225 3.26 10.08 -7.74
CA PHE A 225 2.29 9.14 -8.30
C PHE A 225 1.07 9.87 -8.86
N LEU A 226 0.48 10.79 -8.09
CA LEU A 226 -0.66 11.58 -8.51
C LEU A 226 -0.32 12.56 -9.66
N SER A 227 0.94 12.90 -9.88
CA SER A 227 1.36 13.69 -11.04
C SER A 227 1.42 12.90 -12.34
N LEU A 228 1.33 11.56 -12.28
CA LEU A 228 1.23 10.71 -13.46
C LEU A 228 -0.20 10.69 -14.06
N VAL A 229 -1.18 11.23 -13.33
CA VAL A 229 -2.61 11.20 -13.69
C VAL A 229 -3.11 12.55 -14.27
N GLY A 230 -2.22 13.32 -14.85
CA GLY A 230 -2.50 14.63 -15.45
C GLY A 230 -2.90 14.57 -16.90
#